data_30c598d38a9f368d47fd371e70ca094f
#
_entry.id   30c598d38a9f368d47fd371e70ca094f
#
_cell.length_a   1.000
_cell.length_b   1.000
_cell.length_c   1.000
_cell.angle_alpha   90.00
_cell.angle_beta   90.00
_cell.angle_gamma   90.00
#
_symmetry.space_group_name_H-M   'P 1'
#
loop_
_entity.id
_entity.type
_entity.pdbx_description
1 polymer ?
#
loop_
_entity_poly.entity_id
_entity_poly.type
_entity_poly.pdbx_seq_one_letter_code
_entity_poly.pdbx_strand_id
1 'polypeptide(L)'
;MSLETKGERKVIKTILLKQHIGAPTTAVVKVGDSVKRGTLLAVPEKLGANVFSSVDGVVKDITEEAVVVEASPEQSDAFEPISGEDYLSLVKAAGIVGMGGAGFPTAVKLNIDLKGGYILVNAAECEPLLEHNMKQILEQPEKTIRGIRYAMKISNAAKAVIAIKKKHEKEINLLLERLADFPDITLHLLPDIYPMGEERAVVREVLGKLLPPTALPSEADAVVINVETCLRVAEAIEDKKPSFLKNITVGGKLKKGTESQVFMDVPVGTTVGELIEMAGGIDGEYGEIILGGPFTGSAVSLSTPITKTSGGILVTEPFPDLKGAKMGVLICACGGNMDRMEDLCKKYNAVLTDVQACKQATDVRGTLKCENPGNCPGQAQKILHFKNAGCTDILIGNCSDCTNTVMGSAPKMNLNVHHQTDHVLKTVGMEPMRYLTKSKTVEQLPLNEAGRQIPFPKEEVKETETGKKDFSFSTQLDDGLFHIRIEEGQDIHIEFS
;
A
#
# COMPACT_ATOMS: atom_id res chain seq x y z
N MET A 1 -20.18 21.05 -47.48
CA MET A 1 -20.29 20.32 -46.20
C MET A 1 -18.89 19.81 -45.89
N SER A 2 -18.08 20.60 -45.19
CA SER A 2 -16.69 20.29 -44.87
C SER A 2 -16.69 19.26 -43.75
N LEU A 3 -16.06 18.12 -43.97
CA LEU A 3 -15.72 17.13 -42.95
C LEU A 3 -14.72 17.79 -42.01
N GLU A 4 -15.16 18.18 -40.80
CA GLU A 4 -14.26 18.48 -39.72
C GLU A 4 -13.48 17.21 -39.39
N THR A 5 -12.20 17.21 -39.73
CA THR A 5 -11.24 16.22 -39.26
C THR A 5 -11.25 16.27 -37.73
N LYS A 6 -11.69 15.20 -37.06
CA LYS A 6 -11.45 15.00 -35.63
C LYS A 6 -9.94 15.11 -35.43
N GLY A 7 -9.52 16.27 -34.91
CA GLY A 7 -8.11 16.47 -34.54
C GLY A 7 -7.67 15.36 -33.61
N GLU A 8 -6.58 14.73 -33.92
CA GLU A 8 -5.93 13.76 -33.02
C GLU A 8 -5.74 14.41 -31.66
N ARG A 9 -6.31 13.81 -30.65
CA ARG A 9 -6.23 14.34 -29.25
C ARG A 9 -4.79 14.19 -28.80
N LYS A 10 -4.06 15.31 -28.70
CA LYS A 10 -2.67 15.31 -28.21
C LYS A 10 -2.62 14.75 -26.79
N VAL A 11 -1.81 13.74 -26.59
CA VAL A 11 -1.61 13.12 -25.28
C VAL A 11 -0.54 13.92 -24.53
N ILE A 12 -0.91 14.49 -23.40
CA ILE A 12 -0.01 15.27 -22.55
C ILE A 12 0.34 14.45 -21.31
N LYS A 13 1.62 14.39 -20.96
CA LYS A 13 2.11 13.83 -19.70
C LYS A 13 2.68 14.95 -18.84
N THR A 14 2.15 15.10 -17.64
CA THR A 14 2.63 16.05 -16.64
C THR A 14 3.50 15.32 -15.63
N ILE A 15 4.81 15.49 -15.72
CA ILE A 15 5.78 14.76 -14.90
C ILE A 15 6.23 15.68 -13.76
N LEU A 16 5.74 15.39 -12.55
CA LEU A 16 6.03 16.24 -11.39
C LEU A 16 7.51 16.20 -11.02
N LEU A 17 8.04 17.36 -10.64
CA LEU A 17 9.43 17.53 -10.18
C LEU A 17 9.62 17.01 -8.75
N LYS A 18 8.54 16.92 -7.95
CA LYS A 18 8.56 16.37 -6.61
C LYS A 18 7.73 15.07 -6.55
N GLN A 19 8.42 13.92 -6.62
CA GLN A 19 7.81 12.59 -6.56
C GLN A 19 8.33 11.74 -5.39
N HIS A 20 8.99 12.38 -4.40
CA HIS A 20 9.71 11.68 -3.33
C HIS A 20 9.88 12.57 -2.11
N ILE A 21 10.29 11.96 -0.98
CA ILE A 21 10.76 12.70 0.20
C ILE A 21 12.11 13.36 -0.13
N GLY A 22 12.24 14.62 0.26
CA GLY A 22 13.40 15.45 0.03
C GLY A 22 13.06 16.74 -0.69
N ALA A 23 14.05 17.39 -1.28
CA ALA A 23 13.88 18.60 -2.06
C ALA A 23 13.24 18.28 -3.43
N PRO A 24 12.47 19.18 -4.04
CA PRO A 24 12.11 19.07 -5.44
C PRO A 24 13.35 18.93 -6.32
N THR A 25 13.18 18.34 -7.50
CA THR A 25 14.24 18.26 -8.51
C THR A 25 14.24 19.51 -9.39
N THR A 26 15.40 19.83 -9.98
CA THR A 26 15.55 20.94 -10.93
C THR A 26 15.59 20.37 -12.36
N ALA A 27 14.78 20.94 -13.26
CA ALA A 27 14.73 20.52 -14.66
C ALA A 27 16.09 20.75 -15.37
N VAL A 28 16.52 19.76 -16.16
CA VAL A 28 17.76 19.81 -16.96
C VAL A 28 17.51 19.87 -18.46
N VAL A 29 16.23 19.87 -18.86
CA VAL A 29 15.75 20.01 -20.24
C VAL A 29 15.18 21.40 -20.48
N LYS A 30 14.90 21.73 -21.75
CA LYS A 30 14.31 23.02 -22.17
C LYS A 30 13.02 22.78 -22.95
N VAL A 31 12.14 23.77 -22.95
CA VAL A 31 10.96 23.77 -23.83
C VAL A 31 11.41 23.64 -25.28
N GLY A 32 10.80 22.73 -26.02
CA GLY A 32 11.14 22.36 -27.40
C GLY A 32 12.10 21.17 -27.53
N ASP A 33 12.71 20.70 -26.43
CA ASP A 33 13.59 19.53 -26.49
C ASP A 33 12.78 18.28 -26.87
N SER A 34 13.33 17.46 -27.77
CA SER A 34 12.82 16.13 -28.08
C SER A 34 13.33 15.16 -27.02
N VAL A 35 12.41 14.38 -26.44
CA VAL A 35 12.71 13.41 -25.38
C VAL A 35 12.21 12.02 -25.77
N LYS A 36 12.90 11.01 -25.28
CA LYS A 36 12.50 9.59 -25.36
C LYS A 36 12.11 9.07 -23.99
N ARG A 37 11.47 7.93 -23.95
CA ARG A 37 11.32 7.19 -22.69
C ARG A 37 12.68 7.00 -22.03
N GLY A 38 12.80 7.34 -20.76
CA GLY A 38 14.07 7.27 -20.03
C GLY A 38 14.97 8.49 -20.17
N THR A 39 14.66 9.48 -21.01
CA THR A 39 15.44 10.75 -21.03
C THR A 39 15.35 11.41 -19.66
N LEU A 40 16.50 11.82 -19.12
CA LEU A 40 16.63 12.52 -17.84
C LEU A 40 15.99 13.92 -17.95
N LEU A 41 14.90 14.16 -17.20
CA LEU A 41 14.21 15.45 -17.20
C LEU A 41 14.64 16.37 -16.08
N ALA A 42 14.92 15.81 -14.89
CA ALA A 42 15.28 16.59 -13.73
C ALA A 42 16.14 15.82 -12.74
N VAL A 43 16.97 16.55 -11.99
CA VAL A 43 17.93 16.02 -11.01
C VAL A 43 17.71 16.67 -9.63
N PRO A 44 17.94 15.94 -8.53
CA PRO A 44 17.86 16.50 -7.19
C PRO A 44 19.15 17.25 -6.85
N GLU A 45 19.03 18.46 -6.29
CA GLU A 45 20.19 19.21 -5.76
C GLU A 45 20.67 18.71 -4.39
N LYS A 46 19.76 18.08 -3.66
CA LYS A 46 19.99 17.53 -2.31
C LYS A 46 19.46 16.09 -2.23
N LEU A 47 18.97 15.69 -1.06
CA LEU A 47 18.29 14.39 -0.92
C LEU A 47 17.13 14.30 -1.92
N GLY A 48 17.16 13.31 -2.81
CA GLY A 48 16.14 13.14 -3.84
C GLY A 48 16.47 12.02 -4.82
N ALA A 49 15.72 11.96 -5.91
CA ALA A 49 15.86 10.96 -6.96
C ALA A 49 15.61 11.60 -8.34
N ASN A 50 16.33 11.16 -9.35
CA ASN A 50 16.19 11.59 -10.74
C ASN A 50 14.77 11.39 -11.25
N VAL A 51 14.33 12.27 -12.13
CA VAL A 51 13.04 12.23 -12.82
C VAL A 51 13.25 12.08 -14.31
N PHE A 52 12.49 11.20 -14.96
CA PHE A 52 12.64 10.81 -16.35
C PHE A 52 11.37 10.99 -17.15
N SER A 53 11.52 11.16 -18.47
CA SER A 53 10.38 11.07 -19.37
C SER A 53 9.86 9.63 -19.41
N SER A 54 8.56 9.50 -19.27
CA SER A 54 7.87 8.21 -19.37
C SER A 54 7.37 7.90 -20.78
N VAL A 55 7.51 8.84 -21.70
CA VAL A 55 7.04 8.78 -23.09
C VAL A 55 8.06 9.38 -24.05
N ASP A 56 7.99 8.97 -25.32
CA ASP A 56 8.62 9.68 -26.42
C ASP A 56 7.79 10.92 -26.76
N GLY A 57 8.44 12.07 -26.98
CA GLY A 57 7.70 13.30 -27.23
C GLY A 57 8.56 14.56 -27.28
N VAL A 58 7.91 15.71 -27.05
CA VAL A 58 8.55 17.02 -27.01
C VAL A 58 8.16 17.75 -25.72
N VAL A 59 9.12 18.36 -25.04
CA VAL A 59 8.87 19.21 -23.88
C VAL A 59 8.10 20.44 -24.32
N LYS A 60 6.86 20.59 -23.80
CA LYS A 60 5.98 21.70 -24.14
C LYS A 60 6.02 22.83 -23.16
N ASP A 61 6.22 22.51 -21.90
CA ASP A 61 6.26 23.51 -20.83
C ASP A 61 7.11 22.99 -19.65
N ILE A 62 7.66 23.92 -18.88
CA ILE A 62 8.39 23.64 -17.65
C ILE A 62 7.93 24.66 -16.62
N THR A 63 7.27 24.17 -15.57
CA THR A 63 6.81 24.98 -14.45
C THR A 63 7.69 24.74 -13.22
N GLU A 64 7.43 25.44 -12.12
CA GLU A 64 8.06 25.16 -10.82
C GLU A 64 7.73 23.77 -10.29
N GLU A 65 6.62 23.15 -10.74
CA GLU A 65 6.11 21.89 -10.22
C GLU A 65 6.32 20.69 -11.16
N ALA A 66 6.44 20.93 -12.48
CA ALA A 66 6.39 19.85 -13.47
C ALA A 66 7.11 20.17 -14.77
N VAL A 67 7.54 19.10 -15.46
CA VAL A 67 7.86 19.09 -16.89
C VAL A 67 6.64 18.51 -17.63
N VAL A 68 6.15 19.27 -18.61
CA VAL A 68 5.01 18.86 -19.44
C VAL A 68 5.53 18.37 -20.80
N VAL A 69 5.21 17.11 -21.13
CA VAL A 69 5.65 16.47 -22.39
C VAL A 69 4.42 16.18 -23.25
N GLU A 70 4.41 16.70 -24.47
CA GLU A 70 3.46 16.25 -25.51
C GLU A 70 4.02 14.95 -26.10
N ALA A 71 3.31 13.85 -25.83
CA ALA A 71 3.70 12.55 -26.30
C ALA A 71 3.56 12.43 -27.82
N SER A 72 4.52 11.77 -28.44
CA SER A 72 4.43 11.40 -29.86
C SER A 72 3.28 10.42 -30.08
N PRO A 73 2.58 10.45 -31.23
CA PRO A 73 1.51 9.51 -31.53
C PRO A 73 1.96 8.05 -31.48
N GLU A 74 3.17 7.78 -31.92
CA GLU A 74 3.81 6.47 -31.86
C GLU A 74 4.76 6.44 -30.66
N GLN A 75 4.63 5.42 -29.82
CA GLN A 75 5.47 5.18 -28.65
C GLN A 75 6.31 3.92 -28.88
N SER A 76 7.59 4.00 -28.59
CA SER A 76 8.49 2.86 -28.65
C SER A 76 8.57 2.17 -27.29
N ASP A 77 8.83 0.85 -27.28
CA ASP A 77 9.21 0.13 -26.08
C ASP A 77 10.67 0.37 -25.67
N ALA A 78 11.49 0.92 -26.59
CA ALA A 78 12.85 1.31 -26.30
C ALA A 78 12.90 2.50 -25.33
N PHE A 79 13.97 2.58 -24.57
CA PHE A 79 14.22 3.68 -23.64
C PHE A 79 15.70 4.05 -23.62
N GLU A 80 16.01 5.24 -23.14
CA GLU A 80 17.39 5.67 -22.91
C GLU A 80 17.94 4.97 -21.65
N PRO A 81 19.00 4.15 -21.77
CA PRO A 81 19.53 3.41 -20.65
C PRO A 81 20.33 4.32 -19.70
N ILE A 82 20.28 4.02 -18.42
CA ILE A 82 21.16 4.62 -17.42
C ILE A 82 22.56 3.99 -17.45
N SER A 83 23.52 4.65 -16.81
CA SER A 83 24.87 4.15 -16.58
C SER A 83 25.27 4.24 -15.12
N GLY A 84 26.18 3.37 -14.68
CA GLY A 84 26.74 3.34 -13.34
C GLY A 84 27.82 2.28 -13.24
N GLU A 85 28.78 2.47 -12.33
CA GLU A 85 29.94 1.60 -12.17
C GLU A 85 29.66 0.37 -11.33
N ASP A 86 28.70 0.49 -10.41
CA ASP A 86 28.28 -0.57 -9.48
C ASP A 86 26.75 -0.60 -9.30
N TYR A 87 26.26 -1.55 -8.53
CA TYR A 87 24.82 -1.73 -8.30
C TYR A 87 24.17 -0.51 -7.62
N LEU A 88 24.85 0.09 -6.64
CA LEU A 88 24.31 1.23 -5.91
C LEU A 88 24.22 2.48 -6.81
N SER A 89 25.24 2.72 -7.62
CA SER A 89 25.25 3.83 -8.59
C SER A 89 24.17 3.66 -9.65
N LEU A 90 23.89 2.44 -10.11
CA LEU A 90 22.78 2.15 -11.03
C LEU A 90 21.42 2.42 -10.37
N VAL A 91 21.19 1.97 -9.13
CA VAL A 91 19.96 2.26 -8.38
C VAL A 91 19.77 3.78 -8.20
N LYS A 92 20.84 4.51 -7.91
CA LYS A 92 20.83 5.96 -7.81
C LYS A 92 20.52 6.62 -9.16
N ALA A 93 21.22 6.22 -10.21
CA ALA A 93 21.03 6.74 -11.56
C ALA A 93 19.62 6.51 -12.05
N ALA A 94 19.02 5.34 -11.76
CA ALA A 94 17.63 5.01 -12.12
C ALA A 94 16.58 5.85 -11.40
N GLY A 95 16.94 6.60 -10.38
CA GLY A 95 16.00 7.44 -9.63
C GLY A 95 14.93 6.64 -8.90
N ILE A 96 15.25 5.45 -8.40
CA ILE A 96 14.30 4.60 -7.69
C ILE A 96 13.98 5.18 -6.31
N VAL A 97 12.70 5.17 -5.98
CA VAL A 97 12.18 5.57 -4.66
C VAL A 97 11.36 4.45 -4.05
N GLY A 98 11.07 4.52 -2.76
CA GLY A 98 10.15 3.59 -2.11
C GLY A 98 8.75 3.67 -2.70
N MET A 99 8.33 2.65 -3.43
CA MET A 99 7.09 2.65 -4.24
C MET A 99 5.83 2.33 -3.45
N GLY A 100 5.97 1.89 -2.21
CA GLY A 100 4.84 1.55 -1.31
C GLY A 100 4.48 2.64 -0.30
N GLY A 101 4.76 3.92 -0.58
CA GLY A 101 4.41 4.97 0.38
C GLY A 101 5.18 6.27 0.18
N ALA A 102 5.94 6.71 1.19
CA ALA A 102 6.51 8.05 1.27
C ALA A 102 7.60 8.41 0.23
N GLY A 103 8.03 7.47 -0.59
CA GLY A 103 8.96 7.75 -1.68
C GLY A 103 10.38 8.09 -1.24
N PHE A 104 10.91 7.48 -0.19
CA PHE A 104 12.30 7.72 0.21
C PHE A 104 13.27 7.18 -0.86
N PRO A 105 14.32 7.92 -1.25
CA PRO A 105 15.28 7.51 -2.28
C PRO A 105 15.95 6.17 -1.94
N THR A 106 15.76 5.17 -2.79
CA THR A 106 16.17 3.78 -2.52
C THR A 106 17.69 3.64 -2.43
N ALA A 107 18.44 4.36 -3.26
CA ALA A 107 19.89 4.34 -3.18
C ALA A 107 20.43 4.83 -1.83
N VAL A 108 19.76 5.82 -1.21
CA VAL A 108 20.14 6.30 0.13
C VAL A 108 19.78 5.26 1.19
N LYS A 109 18.63 4.62 1.06
CA LYS A 109 18.18 3.57 1.98
C LYS A 109 19.08 2.33 1.97
N LEU A 110 19.58 1.94 0.79
CA LEU A 110 20.46 0.77 0.60
C LEU A 110 21.94 1.07 0.84
N ASN A 111 22.35 2.35 0.90
CA ASN A 111 23.73 2.73 1.15
C ASN A 111 24.08 2.61 2.65
N ILE A 112 24.06 1.40 3.13
CA ILE A 112 24.36 1.03 4.52
C ILE A 112 25.01 -0.35 4.55
N ASP A 113 25.95 -0.55 5.47
CA ASP A 113 26.49 -1.87 5.77
C ASP A 113 25.71 -2.51 6.93
N LEU A 114 24.87 -3.48 6.60
CA LEU A 114 24.06 -4.25 7.58
C LEU A 114 24.86 -5.35 8.28
N LYS A 115 26.12 -5.54 7.96
CA LYS A 115 27.02 -6.51 8.61
C LYS A 115 26.44 -7.92 8.70
N GLY A 116 25.77 -8.35 7.65
CA GLY A 116 25.07 -9.63 7.62
C GLY A 116 23.64 -9.61 8.18
N GLY A 117 23.05 -8.43 8.42
CA GLY A 117 21.66 -8.28 8.84
C GLY A 117 20.62 -8.62 7.76
N TYR A 118 19.51 -7.90 7.72
CA TYR A 118 18.31 -8.31 7.00
C TYR A 118 17.82 -7.30 5.96
N ILE A 119 17.39 -7.79 4.80
CA ILE A 119 16.43 -7.10 3.93
C ILE A 119 15.03 -7.61 4.26
N LEU A 120 14.16 -6.75 4.77
CA LEU A 120 12.76 -7.05 5.03
C LEU A 120 11.92 -6.52 3.87
N VAL A 121 11.40 -7.44 3.07
CA VAL A 121 10.58 -7.09 1.90
C VAL A 121 9.13 -6.96 2.32
N ASN A 122 8.60 -5.75 2.24
CA ASN A 122 7.22 -5.47 2.56
C ASN A 122 6.30 -5.85 1.38
N ALA A 123 5.64 -6.99 1.51
CA ALA A 123 4.58 -7.48 0.63
C ALA A 123 3.23 -7.58 1.39
N ALA A 124 3.04 -6.77 2.44
CA ALA A 124 1.86 -6.84 3.30
C ALA A 124 0.56 -6.42 2.60
N GLU A 125 0.64 -5.62 1.52
CA GLU A 125 -0.51 -4.96 0.86
C GLU A 125 -1.55 -4.54 1.91
N CYS A 126 -1.18 -3.53 2.71
CA CYS A 126 -1.98 -3.13 3.87
C CYS A 126 -3.22 -2.32 3.51
N GLU A 127 -3.20 -1.65 2.36
CA GLU A 127 -4.32 -0.88 1.87
C GLU A 127 -5.38 -1.81 1.28
N PRO A 128 -6.63 -1.79 1.76
CA PRO A 128 -7.70 -2.56 1.14
C PRO A 128 -7.87 -2.19 -0.32
N LEU A 129 -8.34 -3.14 -1.13
CA LEU A 129 -8.64 -2.98 -2.55
C LEU A 129 -7.42 -2.79 -3.47
N LEU A 130 -6.21 -2.61 -2.94
CA LEU A 130 -5.00 -2.55 -3.75
C LEU A 130 -4.46 -3.96 -3.99
N GLU A 131 -4.14 -4.28 -5.25
CA GLU A 131 -3.73 -5.62 -5.68
C GLU A 131 -2.48 -5.62 -6.57
N HIS A 132 -1.95 -4.44 -6.90
CA HIS A 132 -0.86 -4.32 -7.87
C HIS A 132 0.43 -5.01 -7.42
N ASN A 133 0.74 -5.03 -6.12
CA ASN A 133 1.91 -5.75 -5.60
C ASN A 133 1.73 -7.27 -5.67
N MET A 134 0.52 -7.76 -5.41
CA MET A 134 0.21 -9.20 -5.49
C MET A 134 0.24 -9.66 -6.94
N LYS A 135 -0.36 -8.92 -7.86
CA LYS A 135 -0.28 -9.21 -9.30
C LYS A 135 1.17 -9.22 -9.79
N GLN A 136 2.00 -8.28 -9.34
CA GLN A 136 3.43 -8.27 -9.68
C GLN A 136 4.15 -9.55 -9.22
N ILE A 137 3.89 -10.02 -7.98
CA ILE A 137 4.47 -11.27 -7.48
C ILE A 137 4.08 -12.43 -8.38
N LEU A 138 2.81 -12.50 -8.83
CA LEU A 138 2.33 -13.57 -9.71
C LEU A 138 2.94 -13.51 -11.12
N GLU A 139 3.12 -12.32 -11.67
CA GLU A 139 3.57 -12.14 -13.06
C GLU A 139 5.10 -12.07 -13.20
N GLN A 140 5.82 -11.56 -12.18
CA GLN A 140 7.27 -11.31 -12.25
C GLN A 140 8.02 -11.79 -10.98
N PRO A 141 7.79 -13.01 -10.49
CA PRO A 141 8.39 -13.48 -9.23
C PRO A 141 9.92 -13.55 -9.30
N GLU A 142 10.46 -14.08 -10.40
CA GLU A 142 11.92 -14.28 -10.54
C GLU A 142 12.67 -12.95 -10.56
N LYS A 143 12.15 -11.96 -11.29
CA LYS A 143 12.77 -10.64 -11.37
C LYS A 143 12.70 -9.91 -10.03
N THR A 144 11.57 -10.06 -9.32
CA THR A 144 11.40 -9.53 -7.96
C THR A 144 12.42 -10.15 -7.00
N ILE A 145 12.61 -11.49 -7.03
CA ILE A 145 13.61 -12.21 -6.22
C ILE A 145 15.04 -11.75 -6.55
N ARG A 146 15.37 -11.56 -7.82
CA ARG A 146 16.69 -11.02 -8.19
C ARG A 146 16.90 -9.60 -7.65
N GLY A 147 15.87 -8.75 -7.67
CA GLY A 147 15.90 -7.42 -7.06
C GLY A 147 16.16 -7.46 -5.55
N ILE A 148 15.56 -8.41 -4.84
CA ILE A 148 15.83 -8.65 -3.41
C ILE A 148 17.31 -9.02 -3.23
N ARG A 149 17.85 -9.92 -4.03
CA ARG A 149 19.26 -10.32 -3.95
C ARG A 149 20.23 -9.18 -4.25
N TYR A 150 19.89 -8.30 -5.18
CA TYR A 150 20.67 -7.08 -5.41
C TYR A 150 20.64 -6.14 -4.21
N ALA A 151 19.47 -5.94 -3.58
CA ALA A 151 19.37 -5.15 -2.36
C ALA A 151 20.21 -5.74 -1.22
N MET A 152 20.21 -7.07 -1.05
CA MET A 152 21.07 -7.77 -0.10
C MET A 152 22.55 -7.51 -0.36
N LYS A 153 23.00 -7.63 -1.61
CA LYS A 153 24.40 -7.40 -2.00
C LYS A 153 24.84 -5.95 -1.77
N ILE A 154 23.98 -4.99 -2.12
CA ILE A 154 24.29 -3.55 -1.96
C ILE A 154 24.47 -3.21 -0.47
N SER A 155 23.63 -3.73 0.40
CA SER A 155 23.60 -3.40 1.84
C SER A 155 24.34 -4.40 2.73
N ASN A 156 25.05 -5.37 2.16
CA ASN A 156 25.77 -6.42 2.88
C ASN A 156 24.85 -7.16 3.89
N ALA A 157 23.62 -7.50 3.45
CA ALA A 157 22.70 -8.31 4.21
C ALA A 157 22.91 -9.81 3.92
N ALA A 158 22.92 -10.66 4.95
CA ALA A 158 23.06 -12.11 4.80
C ALA A 158 21.71 -12.79 4.53
N LYS A 159 20.60 -12.17 4.91
CA LYS A 159 19.26 -12.76 4.82
C LYS A 159 18.25 -11.76 4.28
N ALA A 160 17.22 -12.28 3.61
CA ALA A 160 16.02 -11.51 3.31
C ALA A 160 14.77 -12.25 3.82
N VAL A 161 13.76 -11.48 4.21
CA VAL A 161 12.47 -12.02 4.65
C VAL A 161 11.35 -11.26 3.92
N ILE A 162 10.53 -11.97 3.16
CA ILE A 162 9.34 -11.42 2.51
C ILE A 162 8.18 -11.50 3.49
N ALA A 163 7.77 -10.35 4.01
CA ALA A 163 6.66 -10.23 4.94
C ALA A 163 5.34 -10.05 4.15
N ILE A 164 4.49 -11.09 4.16
CA ILE A 164 3.27 -11.20 3.37
C ILE A 164 2.10 -11.66 4.23
N LYS A 165 0.87 -11.15 4.00
CA LYS A 165 -0.30 -11.59 4.76
C LYS A 165 -0.69 -13.02 4.41
N LYS A 166 -1.04 -13.84 5.43
CA LYS A 166 -1.43 -15.26 5.28
C LYS A 166 -2.52 -15.49 4.22
N LYS A 167 -3.40 -14.54 4.00
CA LYS A 167 -4.50 -14.64 3.03
C LYS A 167 -4.08 -14.74 1.55
N HIS A 168 -2.85 -14.38 1.21
CA HIS A 168 -2.32 -14.39 -0.16
C HIS A 168 -1.69 -15.75 -0.51
N GLU A 169 -2.48 -16.81 -0.40
CA GLU A 169 -2.01 -18.21 -0.54
C GLU A 169 -1.40 -18.52 -1.91
N LYS A 170 -1.94 -17.93 -2.99
CA LYS A 170 -1.42 -18.14 -4.34
C LYS A 170 -0.01 -17.60 -4.49
N GLU A 171 0.20 -16.37 -4.03
CA GLU A 171 1.47 -15.67 -4.06
C GLU A 171 2.50 -16.37 -3.14
N ILE A 172 2.07 -16.80 -1.95
CA ILE A 172 2.90 -17.56 -0.99
C ILE A 172 3.39 -18.87 -1.63
N ASN A 173 2.48 -19.65 -2.22
CA ASN A 173 2.84 -20.93 -2.84
C ASN A 173 3.81 -20.75 -4.02
N LEU A 174 3.57 -19.74 -4.87
CA LEU A 174 4.46 -19.41 -5.97
C LEU A 174 5.84 -18.97 -5.46
N LEU A 175 5.89 -18.12 -4.45
CA LEU A 175 7.16 -17.69 -3.86
C LEU A 175 7.92 -18.84 -3.24
N LEU A 176 7.28 -19.77 -2.52
CA LEU A 176 7.92 -20.96 -1.97
C LEU A 176 8.56 -21.82 -3.06
N GLU A 177 7.87 -22.01 -4.19
CA GLU A 177 8.40 -22.73 -5.34
C GLU A 177 9.65 -22.03 -5.91
N ARG A 178 9.59 -20.72 -6.13
CA ARG A 178 10.68 -19.93 -6.74
C ARG A 178 11.87 -19.71 -5.80
N LEU A 179 11.65 -19.79 -4.50
CA LEU A 179 12.70 -19.63 -3.47
C LEU A 179 13.43 -20.94 -3.13
N ALA A 180 13.07 -22.05 -3.75
CA ALA A 180 13.68 -23.36 -3.46
C ALA A 180 15.22 -23.36 -3.55
N ASP A 181 15.79 -22.55 -4.47
CA ASP A 181 17.23 -22.40 -4.67
C ASP A 181 17.87 -21.24 -3.87
N PHE A 182 17.08 -20.53 -3.05
CA PHE A 182 17.51 -19.33 -2.31
C PHE A 182 17.26 -19.50 -0.80
N PRO A 183 18.06 -20.31 -0.07
CA PRO A 183 17.83 -20.59 1.35
C PRO A 183 18.05 -19.37 2.26
N ASP A 184 18.66 -18.32 1.74
CA ASP A 184 18.89 -17.03 2.38
C ASP A 184 17.68 -16.08 2.30
N ILE A 185 16.63 -16.46 1.55
CA ILE A 185 15.37 -15.71 1.44
C ILE A 185 14.21 -16.56 1.97
N THR A 186 13.49 -16.06 2.94
CA THR A 186 12.36 -16.76 3.58
C THR A 186 11.09 -15.91 3.56
N LEU A 187 9.94 -16.51 3.85
CA LEU A 187 8.67 -15.83 4.03
C LEU A 187 8.37 -15.67 5.53
N HIS A 188 7.73 -14.57 5.89
CA HIS A 188 7.11 -14.38 7.20
C HIS A 188 5.64 -14.02 7.00
N LEU A 189 4.76 -14.82 7.58
CA LEU A 189 3.32 -14.61 7.46
C LEU A 189 2.85 -13.53 8.44
N LEU A 190 2.19 -12.51 7.91
CA LEU A 190 1.62 -11.42 8.67
C LEU A 190 0.12 -11.64 8.92
N PRO A 191 -0.42 -11.20 10.08
CA PRO A 191 -1.86 -11.16 10.29
C PRO A 191 -2.54 -10.17 9.35
N ASP A 192 -3.80 -10.45 8.97
CA ASP A 192 -4.58 -9.52 8.12
C ASP A 192 -5.22 -8.42 8.95
N ILE A 193 -4.38 -7.60 9.57
CA ILE A 193 -4.74 -6.40 10.32
C ILE A 193 -3.95 -5.19 9.82
N TYR A 194 -4.35 -3.99 10.20
CA TYR A 194 -3.69 -2.73 9.84
C TYR A 194 -3.11 -2.06 11.10
N PRO A 195 -1.90 -1.51 11.06
CA PRO A 195 -0.98 -1.31 9.93
C PRO A 195 0.22 -2.29 9.94
N MET A 196 0.06 -3.48 9.41
CA MET A 196 1.16 -4.47 9.35
C MET A 196 2.25 -4.14 8.31
N GLY A 197 2.00 -3.23 7.37
CA GLY A 197 2.98 -2.75 6.40
C GLY A 197 3.76 -1.49 6.85
N GLU A 198 3.53 -0.98 8.05
CA GLU A 198 4.38 0.09 8.61
C GLU A 198 5.77 -0.46 8.94
N GLU A 199 6.83 0.28 8.61
CA GLU A 199 8.21 -0.24 8.67
C GLU A 199 8.59 -0.85 10.02
N ARG A 200 8.22 -0.19 11.14
CA ARG A 200 8.54 -0.69 12.49
C ARG A 200 7.63 -1.84 12.92
N ALA A 201 6.40 -1.89 12.38
CA ALA A 201 5.55 -3.06 12.54
C ALA A 201 6.15 -4.28 11.84
N VAL A 202 6.65 -4.12 10.61
CA VAL A 202 7.37 -5.19 9.90
C VAL A 202 8.59 -5.67 10.68
N VAL A 203 9.42 -4.75 11.19
CA VAL A 203 10.59 -5.09 12.03
C VAL A 203 10.16 -5.85 13.27
N ARG A 204 9.11 -5.41 13.96
CA ARG A 204 8.59 -6.07 15.15
C ARG A 204 8.09 -7.47 14.86
N GLU A 205 7.27 -7.64 13.81
CA GLU A 205 6.71 -8.95 13.47
C GLU A 205 7.80 -9.96 13.03
N VAL A 206 8.74 -9.51 12.20
CA VAL A 206 9.76 -10.40 11.64
C VAL A 206 10.92 -10.65 12.59
N LEU A 207 11.41 -9.61 13.27
CA LEU A 207 12.62 -9.69 14.12
C LEU A 207 12.33 -9.69 15.62
N GLY A 208 11.06 -9.53 16.04
CA GLY A 208 10.69 -9.42 17.47
C GLY A 208 11.17 -8.12 18.14
N LYS A 209 11.65 -7.13 17.39
CA LYS A 209 12.22 -5.88 17.93
C LYS A 209 11.25 -4.71 17.75
N LEU A 210 10.72 -4.17 18.85
CA LEU A 210 9.94 -2.94 18.83
C LEU A 210 10.88 -1.74 18.82
N LEU A 211 10.88 -0.98 17.72
CA LEU A 211 11.67 0.24 17.58
C LEU A 211 10.88 1.46 18.08
N PRO A 212 11.53 2.41 18.79
CA PRO A 212 10.89 3.66 19.18
C PRO A 212 10.50 4.52 17.95
N PRO A 213 9.59 5.50 18.11
CA PRO A 213 9.10 6.33 17.00
C PRO A 213 10.15 7.08 16.18
N THR A 214 11.28 7.40 16.79
CA THR A 214 12.40 8.11 16.16
C THR A 214 13.41 7.20 15.48
N ALA A 215 13.39 5.90 15.78
CA ALA A 215 14.35 4.94 15.29
C ALA A 215 14.08 4.52 13.82
N LEU A 216 15.15 4.15 13.15
CA LEU A 216 15.10 3.58 11.80
C LEU A 216 15.25 2.05 11.85
N PRO A 217 14.76 1.30 10.85
CA PRO A 217 14.98 -0.14 10.75
C PRO A 217 16.45 -0.56 10.86
N SER A 218 17.38 0.30 10.46
CA SER A 218 18.83 0.06 10.57
C SER A 218 19.34 -0.12 12.00
N GLU A 219 18.63 0.39 13.01
CA GLU A 219 18.93 0.13 14.42
C GLU A 219 18.60 -1.33 14.85
N ALA A 220 17.89 -2.04 13.98
CA ALA A 220 17.66 -3.48 14.10
C ALA A 220 18.44 -4.30 13.05
N ASP A 221 19.53 -3.75 12.52
CA ASP A 221 20.33 -4.33 11.44
C ASP A 221 19.48 -4.74 10.22
N ALA A 222 18.48 -3.92 9.87
CA ALA A 222 17.54 -4.21 8.81
C ALA A 222 17.26 -3.00 7.90
N VAL A 223 16.92 -3.28 6.65
CA VAL A 223 16.29 -2.35 5.73
C VAL A 223 14.94 -2.89 5.31
N VAL A 224 13.88 -2.09 5.44
CA VAL A 224 12.55 -2.43 4.95
C VAL A 224 12.37 -1.86 3.54
N ILE A 225 12.03 -2.69 2.57
CA ILE A 225 11.85 -2.31 1.17
C ILE A 225 10.53 -2.87 0.61
N ASN A 226 9.77 -2.07 -0.15
CA ASN A 226 8.55 -2.54 -0.79
C ASN A 226 8.85 -3.51 -1.94
N VAL A 227 7.96 -4.46 -2.18
CA VAL A 227 8.15 -5.51 -3.20
C VAL A 227 8.26 -4.95 -4.62
N GLU A 228 7.51 -3.90 -5.00
CA GLU A 228 7.67 -3.25 -6.31
C GLU A 228 9.00 -2.53 -6.43
N THR A 229 9.49 -1.93 -5.35
CA THR A 229 10.83 -1.32 -5.33
C THR A 229 11.92 -2.35 -5.64
N CYS A 230 11.79 -3.60 -5.15
CA CYS A 230 12.71 -4.67 -5.50
C CYS A 230 12.70 -4.98 -7.01
N LEU A 231 11.55 -5.05 -7.63
CA LEU A 231 11.43 -5.21 -9.09
C LEU A 231 12.18 -4.10 -9.84
N ARG A 232 11.98 -2.83 -9.46
CA ARG A 232 12.64 -1.69 -10.10
C ARG A 232 14.16 -1.70 -9.86
N VAL A 233 14.65 -2.21 -8.74
CA VAL A 233 16.09 -2.45 -8.50
C VAL A 233 16.65 -3.45 -9.50
N ALA A 234 15.95 -4.56 -9.77
CA ALA A 234 16.36 -5.53 -10.77
C ALA A 234 16.40 -4.90 -12.18
N GLU A 235 15.36 -4.17 -12.57
CA GLU A 235 15.30 -3.47 -13.87
C GLU A 235 16.45 -2.47 -14.05
N ALA A 236 16.79 -1.71 -13.01
CA ALA A 236 17.90 -0.75 -13.07
C ALA A 236 19.25 -1.44 -13.26
N ILE A 237 19.45 -2.58 -12.63
CA ILE A 237 20.75 -3.28 -12.67
C ILE A 237 20.90 -4.14 -13.92
N GLU A 238 19.86 -4.89 -14.30
CA GLU A 238 19.90 -5.84 -15.41
C GLU A 238 19.65 -5.15 -16.75
N ASP A 239 18.59 -4.36 -16.83
CA ASP A 239 18.10 -3.75 -18.06
C ASP A 239 18.65 -2.33 -18.27
N LYS A 240 19.33 -1.74 -17.26
CA LYS A 240 19.72 -0.32 -17.24
C LYS A 240 18.51 0.63 -17.38
N LYS A 241 17.35 0.20 -16.89
CA LYS A 241 16.09 0.91 -17.09
C LYS A 241 15.87 1.96 -15.99
N PRO A 242 15.66 3.23 -16.36
CA PRO A 242 15.25 4.28 -15.42
C PRO A 242 13.86 3.99 -14.84
N SER A 243 13.57 4.52 -13.64
CA SER A 243 12.27 4.38 -12.99
C SER A 243 11.29 5.45 -13.46
N PHE A 244 10.53 5.14 -14.50
CA PHE A 244 9.50 5.99 -15.10
C PHE A 244 8.13 5.30 -15.25
N LEU A 245 8.00 4.08 -14.75
CA LEU A 245 6.78 3.28 -14.79
C LEU A 245 6.30 2.98 -13.37
N LYS A 246 4.99 2.75 -13.22
CA LYS A 246 4.35 2.43 -11.95
C LYS A 246 3.23 1.41 -12.14
N ASN A 247 3.16 0.43 -11.24
CA ASN A 247 2.03 -0.48 -11.16
C ASN A 247 0.93 0.17 -10.30
N ILE A 248 -0.31 0.14 -10.76
CA ILE A 248 -1.40 0.85 -10.12
C ILE A 248 -2.71 0.06 -10.14
N THR A 249 -3.45 0.13 -9.05
CA THR A 249 -4.81 -0.42 -8.95
C THR A 249 -5.83 0.68 -9.16
N VAL A 250 -6.84 0.44 -9.99
CA VAL A 250 -7.98 1.36 -10.19
C VAL A 250 -9.26 0.63 -9.84
N GLY A 251 -10.08 1.21 -8.98
CA GLY A 251 -11.30 0.57 -8.51
C GLY A 251 -12.36 1.54 -7.99
N GLY A 252 -13.39 0.97 -7.39
CA GLY A 252 -14.50 1.73 -6.83
C GLY A 252 -15.67 1.86 -7.81
N LYS A 253 -16.32 3.02 -7.85
CA LYS A 253 -17.54 3.28 -8.62
C LYS A 253 -17.27 3.44 -10.12
N LEU A 254 -17.05 2.32 -10.81
CA LEU A 254 -16.75 2.25 -12.23
C LEU A 254 -17.87 1.58 -13.01
N LYS A 255 -18.07 1.97 -14.29
CA LYS A 255 -19.10 1.37 -15.17
C LYS A 255 -18.95 -0.13 -15.41
N LYS A 256 -17.73 -0.67 -15.27
CA LYS A 256 -17.45 -2.11 -15.42
C LYS A 256 -17.69 -2.91 -14.13
N GLY A 257 -18.21 -2.27 -13.10
CA GLY A 257 -18.42 -2.87 -11.78
C GLY A 257 -17.40 -2.39 -10.74
N THR A 258 -17.55 -2.89 -9.52
CA THR A 258 -16.74 -2.46 -8.36
C THR A 258 -15.44 -3.22 -8.20
N GLU A 259 -15.18 -4.24 -9.02
CA GLU A 259 -13.94 -5.01 -8.98
C GLU A 259 -12.74 -4.15 -9.39
N SER A 260 -11.66 -4.24 -8.62
CA SER A 260 -10.43 -3.54 -8.91
C SER A 260 -9.77 -4.07 -10.18
N GLN A 261 -9.22 -3.15 -10.99
CA GLN A 261 -8.41 -3.47 -12.17
C GLN A 261 -6.96 -3.04 -11.90
N VAL A 262 -6.02 -3.92 -12.24
CA VAL A 262 -4.59 -3.63 -12.07
C VAL A 262 -3.95 -3.35 -13.43
N PHE A 263 -3.36 -2.17 -13.54
CA PHE A 263 -2.56 -1.75 -14.69
C PHE A 263 -1.07 -1.84 -14.32
N MET A 264 -0.34 -2.65 -15.07
CA MET A 264 1.10 -2.82 -14.90
C MET A 264 1.84 -1.83 -15.79
N ASP A 265 3.00 -1.37 -15.33
CA ASP A 265 3.92 -0.52 -16.09
C ASP A 265 3.30 0.75 -16.71
N VAL A 266 2.44 1.41 -15.94
CA VAL A 266 1.82 2.69 -16.34
C VAL A 266 2.88 3.81 -16.38
N PRO A 267 2.97 4.58 -17.47
CA PRO A 267 3.86 5.73 -17.55
C PRO A 267 3.57 6.78 -16.45
N VAL A 268 4.57 7.16 -15.68
CA VAL A 268 4.46 8.26 -14.70
C VAL A 268 4.05 9.55 -15.41
N GLY A 269 3.16 10.33 -14.82
CA GLY A 269 2.56 11.51 -15.46
C GLY A 269 1.26 11.22 -16.22
N THR A 270 0.83 9.96 -16.30
CA THR A 270 -0.55 9.61 -16.74
C THR A 270 -1.53 10.18 -15.75
N THR A 271 -2.60 10.80 -16.21
CA THR A 271 -3.59 11.40 -15.32
C THR A 271 -4.53 10.36 -14.68
N VAL A 272 -5.03 10.67 -13.53
CA VAL A 272 -6.07 9.89 -12.84
C VAL A 272 -7.27 9.67 -13.76
N GLY A 273 -7.68 10.71 -14.50
CA GLY A 273 -8.79 10.61 -15.46
C GLY A 273 -8.53 9.64 -16.60
N GLU A 274 -7.31 9.63 -17.19
CA GLU A 274 -6.94 8.65 -18.22
C GLU A 274 -7.07 7.21 -17.70
N LEU A 275 -6.58 6.95 -16.49
CA LEU A 275 -6.64 5.62 -15.88
C LEU A 275 -8.06 5.18 -15.53
N ILE A 276 -8.89 6.10 -15.05
CA ILE A 276 -10.31 5.83 -14.81
C ILE A 276 -11.03 5.52 -16.13
N GLU A 277 -10.75 6.26 -17.20
CA GLU A 277 -11.33 5.96 -18.53
C GLU A 277 -10.86 4.60 -19.06
N MET A 278 -9.59 4.25 -18.90
CA MET A 278 -9.08 2.91 -19.26
C MET A 278 -9.79 1.80 -18.45
N ALA A 279 -10.14 2.08 -17.20
CA ALA A 279 -10.89 1.18 -16.34
C ALA A 279 -12.42 1.12 -16.68
N GLY A 280 -12.89 1.92 -17.64
CA GLY A 280 -14.27 1.93 -18.13
C GLY A 280 -15.06 3.20 -17.80
N GLY A 281 -14.48 4.16 -17.10
CA GLY A 281 -15.11 5.42 -16.72
C GLY A 281 -15.93 5.34 -15.42
N ILE A 282 -16.28 6.50 -14.88
CA ILE A 282 -17.07 6.63 -13.64
C ILE A 282 -18.54 6.30 -13.90
N ASP A 283 -19.16 5.60 -12.96
CA ASP A 283 -20.59 5.27 -12.98
C ASP A 283 -21.43 6.31 -12.21
N GLY A 284 -22.01 7.28 -12.95
CA GLY A 284 -22.91 8.30 -12.39
C GLY A 284 -22.22 9.32 -11.47
N GLU A 285 -22.93 9.76 -10.45
CA GLU A 285 -22.40 10.71 -9.45
C GLU A 285 -21.45 10.01 -8.49
N TYR A 286 -20.39 10.73 -8.07
CA TYR A 286 -19.38 10.18 -7.15
C TYR A 286 -19.07 11.18 -6.00
N GLY A 287 -18.52 10.67 -4.92
CA GLY A 287 -18.16 11.46 -3.75
C GLY A 287 -16.79 12.13 -3.90
N GLU A 288 -15.76 11.32 -4.07
CA GLU A 288 -14.38 11.77 -4.29
C GLU A 288 -13.59 10.75 -5.11
N ILE A 289 -12.44 11.19 -5.60
CA ILE A 289 -11.42 10.31 -6.18
C ILE A 289 -10.22 10.33 -5.25
N ILE A 290 -9.80 9.16 -4.78
CA ILE A 290 -8.66 9.00 -3.89
C ILE A 290 -7.46 8.51 -4.71
N LEU A 291 -6.32 9.18 -4.60
CA LEU A 291 -5.03 8.71 -5.09
C LEU A 291 -4.24 8.13 -3.92
N GLY A 292 -3.90 6.86 -4.01
CA GLY A 292 -3.37 6.03 -2.93
C GLY A 292 -4.36 4.93 -2.55
N GLY A 293 -4.24 4.40 -1.32
CA GLY A 293 -5.21 3.45 -0.78
C GLY A 293 -6.30 4.13 0.04
N PRO A 294 -7.33 3.39 0.47
CA PRO A 294 -8.41 3.92 1.29
C PRO A 294 -7.94 4.53 2.61
N PHE A 295 -6.85 4.01 3.17
CA PHE A 295 -6.36 4.36 4.51
C PHE A 295 -5.45 5.59 4.52
N THR A 296 -4.56 5.70 3.54
CA THR A 296 -3.54 6.76 3.53
C THR A 296 -3.58 7.66 2.30
N GLY A 297 -4.47 7.39 1.36
CA GLY A 297 -4.65 8.18 0.15
C GLY A 297 -5.26 9.56 0.41
N SER A 298 -5.19 10.41 -0.60
CA SER A 298 -5.69 11.79 -0.57
C SER A 298 -6.69 12.02 -1.69
N ALA A 299 -7.67 12.90 -1.46
CA ALA A 299 -8.61 13.33 -2.48
C ALA A 299 -7.88 14.12 -3.58
N VAL A 300 -8.18 13.80 -4.84
CA VAL A 300 -7.54 14.38 -6.02
C VAL A 300 -8.55 14.70 -7.12
N SER A 301 -8.10 15.39 -8.15
CA SER A 301 -8.87 15.66 -9.37
C SER A 301 -8.54 14.67 -10.50
N LEU A 302 -9.37 14.62 -11.52
CA LEU A 302 -9.14 13.84 -12.74
C LEU A 302 -7.85 14.25 -13.49
N SER A 303 -7.43 15.51 -13.36
CA SER A 303 -6.22 16.02 -13.99
C SER A 303 -4.94 15.72 -13.21
N THR A 304 -5.03 15.18 -11.99
CA THR A 304 -3.87 14.87 -11.18
C THR A 304 -3.03 13.77 -11.84
N PRO A 305 -1.72 13.99 -12.07
CA PRO A 305 -0.84 12.97 -12.63
C PRO A 305 -0.42 11.96 -11.57
N ILE A 306 -0.27 10.70 -11.96
CA ILE A 306 0.36 9.69 -11.09
C ILE A 306 1.87 9.93 -11.00
N THR A 307 2.44 9.50 -9.89
CA THR A 307 3.87 9.57 -9.58
C THR A 307 4.44 8.17 -9.30
N LYS A 308 5.74 8.09 -9.06
CA LYS A 308 6.41 6.85 -8.64
C LYS A 308 5.85 6.24 -7.35
N THR A 309 5.11 7.02 -6.55
CA THR A 309 4.55 6.58 -5.26
C THR A 309 3.04 6.28 -5.32
N SER A 310 2.39 6.54 -6.44
CA SER A 310 0.95 6.30 -6.61
C SER A 310 0.65 4.80 -6.64
N GLY A 311 -0.09 4.27 -5.66
CA GLY A 311 -0.43 2.84 -5.59
C GLY A 311 -1.82 2.51 -6.10
N GLY A 312 -2.79 3.41 -5.97
CA GLY A 312 -4.16 3.17 -6.37
C GLY A 312 -4.94 4.42 -6.73
N ILE A 313 -6.04 4.22 -7.43
CA ILE A 313 -7.06 5.24 -7.73
C ILE A 313 -8.41 4.62 -7.38
N LEU A 314 -9.14 5.27 -6.49
CA LEU A 314 -10.44 4.79 -6.02
C LEU A 314 -11.49 5.88 -6.21
N VAL A 315 -12.56 5.57 -6.92
CA VAL A 315 -13.73 6.43 -7.07
C VAL A 315 -14.77 6.01 -6.06
N THR A 316 -15.29 6.93 -5.24
CA THR A 316 -16.19 6.58 -4.14
C THR A 316 -17.64 6.95 -4.44
N GLU A 317 -18.57 6.32 -3.70
CA GLU A 317 -19.95 6.77 -3.63
C GLU A 317 -20.05 8.19 -3.05
N PRO A 318 -21.12 8.94 -3.34
CA PRO A 318 -21.42 10.18 -2.67
C PRO A 318 -21.45 10.03 -1.15
N PHE A 319 -20.99 11.07 -0.46
CA PHE A 319 -20.96 11.06 1.01
C PHE A 319 -22.38 11.09 1.60
N PRO A 320 -22.67 10.31 2.65
CA PRO A 320 -23.92 10.45 3.38
C PRO A 320 -23.97 11.79 4.13
N ASP A 321 -25.15 12.39 4.18
CA ASP A 321 -25.38 13.61 4.95
C ASP A 321 -25.66 13.28 6.43
N LEU A 322 -24.76 13.66 7.32
CA LEU A 322 -24.89 13.49 8.76
C LEU A 322 -25.64 14.65 9.46
N LYS A 323 -26.27 15.56 8.69
CA LYS A 323 -27.21 16.59 9.16
C LYS A 323 -26.69 17.44 10.32
N GLY A 324 -25.43 17.83 10.27
CA GLY A 324 -24.80 18.66 11.30
C GLY A 324 -24.46 17.90 12.58
N ALA A 325 -24.25 16.57 12.53
CA ALA A 325 -23.79 15.78 13.67
C ALA A 325 -22.54 16.38 14.31
N LYS A 326 -22.49 16.43 15.64
CA LYS A 326 -21.36 16.97 16.40
C LYS A 326 -20.25 15.92 16.44
N MET A 327 -19.23 16.13 15.60
CA MET A 327 -18.17 15.15 15.37
C MET A 327 -16.98 15.36 16.29
N GLY A 328 -16.62 14.33 17.06
CA GLY A 328 -15.34 14.20 17.73
C GLY A 328 -14.35 13.46 16.81
N VAL A 329 -13.16 14.01 16.60
CA VAL A 329 -12.16 13.43 15.70
C VAL A 329 -10.98 12.87 16.48
N LEU A 330 -10.68 11.59 16.26
CA LEU A 330 -9.50 10.93 16.82
C LEU A 330 -8.39 10.86 15.78
N ILE A 331 -7.46 11.83 15.82
CA ILE A 331 -6.31 11.83 14.92
C ILE A 331 -5.26 10.80 15.34
N CYS A 332 -4.57 10.24 14.36
CA CYS A 332 -3.55 9.21 14.61
C CYS A 332 -2.44 9.21 13.54
N ALA A 333 -1.35 8.51 13.85
CA ALA A 333 -0.23 8.33 12.92
C ALA A 333 -0.51 7.33 11.79
N CYS A 334 -1.61 6.56 11.88
CA CYS A 334 -1.91 5.44 10.99
C CYS A 334 -2.98 5.81 9.93
N GLY A 335 -2.94 7.04 9.40
CA GLY A 335 -3.80 7.50 8.32
C GLY A 335 -4.82 8.58 8.71
N GLY A 336 -5.23 8.69 9.96
CA GLY A 336 -6.16 9.70 10.45
C GLY A 336 -5.47 11.05 10.74
N ASN A 337 -4.90 11.71 9.73
CA ASN A 337 -4.31 13.04 9.91
C ASN A 337 -5.39 14.14 9.98
N MET A 338 -5.03 15.30 10.54
CA MET A 338 -5.98 16.38 10.81
C MET A 338 -6.67 16.91 9.56
N ASP A 339 -5.91 17.20 8.51
CA ASP A 339 -6.44 17.78 7.26
C ASP A 339 -7.48 16.86 6.60
N ARG A 340 -7.16 15.55 6.58
CA ARG A 340 -8.10 14.55 6.04
C ARG A 340 -9.38 14.45 6.86
N MET A 341 -9.26 14.47 8.18
CA MET A 341 -10.41 14.37 9.08
C MET A 341 -11.32 15.61 9.01
N GLU A 342 -10.74 16.79 8.89
CA GLU A 342 -11.51 18.03 8.66
C GLU A 342 -12.24 18.02 7.31
N ASP A 343 -11.56 17.60 6.25
CA ASP A 343 -12.16 17.49 4.92
C ASP A 343 -13.35 16.52 4.95
N LEU A 344 -13.20 15.37 5.60
CA LEU A 344 -14.28 14.40 5.77
C LEU A 344 -15.45 14.96 6.59
N CYS A 345 -15.21 15.68 7.68
CA CYS A 345 -16.29 16.32 8.44
C CYS A 345 -17.11 17.27 7.55
N LYS A 346 -16.44 18.07 6.71
CA LYS A 346 -17.13 18.97 5.75
C LYS A 346 -17.95 18.18 4.73
N LYS A 347 -17.38 17.12 4.14
CA LYS A 347 -18.05 16.28 3.14
C LYS A 347 -19.23 15.50 3.72
N TYR A 348 -19.16 15.09 4.97
CA TYR A 348 -20.26 14.46 5.71
C TYR A 348 -21.33 15.45 6.20
N ASN A 349 -21.18 16.76 5.98
CA ASN A 349 -22.02 17.80 6.59
C ASN A 349 -22.11 17.62 8.11
N ALA A 350 -20.97 17.40 8.77
CA ALA A 350 -20.81 17.27 10.22
C ALA A 350 -20.07 18.49 10.79
N VAL A 351 -20.38 18.83 12.05
CA VAL A 351 -19.72 19.93 12.76
C VAL A 351 -18.54 19.37 13.56
N LEU A 352 -17.32 19.71 13.18
CA LEU A 352 -16.13 19.38 13.97
C LEU A 352 -16.25 20.05 15.35
N THR A 353 -16.42 19.25 16.39
CA THR A 353 -16.73 19.72 17.75
C THR A 353 -15.51 19.61 18.67
N ASP A 354 -14.75 18.52 18.58
CA ASP A 354 -13.55 18.30 19.38
C ASP A 354 -12.54 17.41 18.65
N VAL A 355 -11.27 17.57 18.98
CA VAL A 355 -10.16 16.81 18.39
C VAL A 355 -9.28 16.24 19.50
N GLN A 356 -9.05 14.93 19.45
CA GLN A 356 -8.13 14.24 20.33
C GLN A 356 -7.07 13.49 19.53
N ALA A 357 -5.83 13.47 20.02
CA ALA A 357 -4.81 12.59 19.47
C ALA A 357 -4.91 11.19 20.08
N CYS A 358 -4.65 10.16 19.26
CA CYS A 358 -4.50 8.79 19.74
C CYS A 358 -3.48 8.72 20.89
N LYS A 359 -3.73 7.89 21.91
CA LYS A 359 -2.87 7.78 23.10
C LYS A 359 -1.42 7.40 22.77
N GLN A 360 -1.19 6.72 21.65
CA GLN A 360 0.15 6.34 21.17
C GLN A 360 0.73 7.26 20.09
N ALA A 361 0.06 8.36 19.78
CA ALA A 361 0.57 9.32 18.81
C ALA A 361 1.57 10.26 19.50
N THR A 362 2.83 10.13 19.13
CA THR A 362 3.93 11.00 19.58
C THR A 362 4.32 11.92 18.44
N ASP A 363 4.42 13.23 18.72
CA ASP A 363 4.95 14.18 17.74
C ASP A 363 6.47 13.98 17.57
N VAL A 364 6.89 13.72 16.34
CA VAL A 364 8.29 13.64 15.95
C VAL A 364 8.52 14.68 14.84
N ARG A 365 9.00 15.85 15.22
CA ARG A 365 9.31 16.96 14.30
C ARG A 365 8.11 17.41 13.46
N GLY A 366 6.95 17.58 14.08
CA GLY A 366 5.71 18.00 13.43
C GLY A 366 4.96 16.89 12.71
N THR A 367 5.39 15.64 12.85
CA THR A 367 4.71 14.47 12.27
C THR A 367 4.33 13.49 13.36
N LEU A 368 3.07 13.08 13.41
CA LEU A 368 2.63 12.05 14.35
C LEU A 368 3.24 10.70 13.98
N LYS A 369 3.84 10.04 14.97
CA LYS A 369 4.33 8.65 14.90
C LYS A 369 3.66 7.82 15.97
N CYS A 370 3.33 6.57 15.66
CA CYS A 370 2.75 5.65 16.64
C CYS A 370 3.86 4.96 17.44
N GLU A 371 3.74 4.86 18.74
CA GLU A 371 4.72 4.17 19.59
C GLU A 371 4.76 2.66 19.30
N ASN A 372 3.59 2.05 19.08
CA ASN A 372 3.49 0.61 18.79
C ASN A 372 2.41 0.34 17.74
N PRO A 373 2.73 0.47 16.43
CA PRO A 373 1.76 0.32 15.36
C PRO A 373 1.03 -1.02 15.39
N GLY A 374 -0.31 -0.99 15.33
CA GLY A 374 -1.15 -2.19 15.36
C GLY A 374 -1.49 -2.72 16.77
N ASN A 375 -0.94 -2.13 17.85
CA ASN A 375 -1.26 -2.50 19.21
C ASN A 375 -1.78 -1.28 20.00
N CYS A 376 -3.08 -1.20 20.22
CA CYS A 376 -3.71 -0.07 20.90
C CYS A 376 -3.86 -0.33 22.41
N PRO A 377 -3.44 0.59 23.28
CA PRO A 377 -3.63 0.45 24.73
C PRO A 377 -5.04 0.80 25.19
N GLY A 378 -5.96 1.05 24.25
CA GLY A 378 -7.32 1.50 24.52
C GLY A 378 -7.49 3.02 24.45
N GLN A 379 -8.65 3.47 24.02
CA GLN A 379 -9.00 4.87 23.80
C GLN A 379 -10.15 5.36 24.70
N ALA A 380 -10.55 4.59 25.73
CA ALA A 380 -11.74 4.87 26.54
C ALA A 380 -11.77 6.30 27.13
N GLN A 381 -10.62 6.81 27.59
CA GLN A 381 -10.53 8.17 28.12
C GLN A 381 -10.79 9.24 27.05
N LYS A 382 -10.33 9.03 25.80
CA LYS A 382 -10.58 9.92 24.66
C LYS A 382 -12.05 9.90 24.28
N ILE A 383 -12.66 8.71 24.29
CA ILE A 383 -14.10 8.56 24.02
C ILE A 383 -14.95 9.27 25.09
N LEU A 384 -14.60 9.13 26.36
CA LEU A 384 -15.27 9.86 27.44
C LEU A 384 -15.12 11.38 27.29
N HIS A 385 -13.95 11.85 26.86
CA HIS A 385 -13.71 13.27 26.58
C HIS A 385 -14.66 13.79 25.49
N PHE A 386 -14.79 13.09 24.36
CA PHE A 386 -15.73 13.45 23.30
C PHE A 386 -17.18 13.49 23.80
N LYS A 387 -17.60 12.55 24.63
CA LYS A 387 -18.92 12.55 25.26
C LYS A 387 -19.16 13.80 26.11
N ASN A 388 -18.17 14.16 26.92
CA ASN A 388 -18.26 15.34 27.79
C ASN A 388 -18.20 16.66 26.98
N ALA A 389 -17.55 16.68 25.85
CA ALA A 389 -17.53 17.81 24.91
C ALA A 389 -18.85 17.96 24.11
N GLY A 390 -19.82 17.05 24.32
CA GLY A 390 -21.11 17.10 23.69
C GLY A 390 -21.13 16.56 22.26
N CYS A 391 -20.13 15.76 21.86
CA CYS A 391 -20.16 15.05 20.59
C CYS A 391 -21.28 14.02 20.55
N THR A 392 -21.87 13.81 19.38
CA THR A 392 -22.84 12.75 19.09
C THR A 392 -22.22 11.63 18.27
N ASP A 393 -21.17 11.96 17.53
CA ASP A 393 -20.50 11.08 16.58
C ASP A 393 -18.98 11.18 16.73
N ILE A 394 -18.27 10.12 16.37
CA ILE A 394 -16.82 10.06 16.41
C ILE A 394 -16.30 9.59 15.06
N LEU A 395 -15.30 10.29 14.52
CA LEU A 395 -14.56 9.88 13.33
C LEU A 395 -13.18 9.39 13.72
N ILE A 396 -12.82 8.17 13.30
CA ILE A 396 -11.55 7.52 13.61
C ILE A 396 -10.82 7.09 12.34
N GLY A 397 -9.51 6.86 12.47
CA GLY A 397 -8.68 6.21 11.44
C GLY A 397 -8.89 4.70 11.38
N ASN A 398 -7.99 4.00 10.70
CA ASN A 398 -8.19 2.62 10.23
C ASN A 398 -7.40 1.56 11.01
N CYS A 399 -6.66 1.92 12.06
CA CYS A 399 -5.94 0.94 12.85
C CYS A 399 -6.91 -0.10 13.42
N SER A 400 -6.65 -1.37 13.14
CA SER A 400 -7.53 -2.49 13.51
C SER A 400 -7.82 -2.54 15.00
N ASP A 401 -6.80 -2.37 15.80
CA ASP A 401 -6.93 -2.37 17.27
C ASP A 401 -7.66 -1.13 17.80
N CYS A 402 -7.45 0.05 17.17
CA CYS A 402 -8.20 1.25 17.54
C CYS A 402 -9.70 1.03 17.28
N THR A 403 -10.06 0.46 16.13
CA THR A 403 -11.44 0.08 15.81
C THR A 403 -12.05 -0.76 16.92
N ASN A 404 -11.39 -1.86 17.33
CA ASN A 404 -11.89 -2.75 18.38
C ASN A 404 -12.06 -2.03 19.73
N THR A 405 -11.06 -1.23 20.13
CA THR A 405 -11.10 -0.54 21.45
C THR A 405 -12.11 0.61 21.48
N VAL A 406 -12.30 1.34 20.38
CA VAL A 406 -13.31 2.40 20.26
C VAL A 406 -14.72 1.78 20.25
N MET A 407 -14.96 0.75 19.46
CA MET A 407 -16.25 0.06 19.40
C MET A 407 -16.60 -0.63 20.72
N GLY A 408 -15.62 -1.00 21.53
CA GLY A 408 -15.83 -1.52 22.89
C GLY A 408 -16.41 -0.50 23.88
N SER A 409 -16.27 0.80 23.61
CA SER A 409 -16.63 1.88 24.54
C SER A 409 -17.62 2.90 23.98
N ALA A 410 -17.48 3.37 22.76
CA ALA A 410 -18.26 4.47 22.20
C ALA A 410 -19.79 4.19 22.12
N PRO A 411 -20.25 3.02 21.65
CA PRO A 411 -21.67 2.72 21.64
C PRO A 411 -22.31 2.72 23.03
N LYS A 412 -21.57 2.27 24.07
CA LYS A 412 -22.04 2.28 25.47
C LYS A 412 -22.23 3.70 26.02
N MET A 413 -21.63 4.69 25.38
CA MET A 413 -21.76 6.12 25.69
C MET A 413 -22.74 6.84 24.75
N ASN A 414 -23.50 6.10 23.92
CA ASN A 414 -24.40 6.63 22.89
C ASN A 414 -23.66 7.56 21.93
N LEU A 415 -22.51 7.12 21.41
CA LEU A 415 -21.74 7.79 20.37
C LEU A 415 -21.72 6.91 19.13
N ASN A 416 -22.07 7.47 17.99
CA ASN A 416 -21.93 6.80 16.70
C ASN A 416 -20.47 6.80 16.28
N VAL A 417 -20.02 5.73 15.61
CA VAL A 417 -18.64 5.61 15.16
C VAL A 417 -18.59 5.56 13.64
N HIS A 418 -17.76 6.42 13.07
CA HIS A 418 -17.47 6.49 11.66
C HIS A 418 -15.97 6.27 11.44
N HIS A 419 -15.63 5.53 10.38
CA HIS A 419 -14.24 5.43 9.92
C HIS A 419 -14.06 6.30 8.69
N GLN A 420 -12.85 6.83 8.52
CA GLN A 420 -12.49 7.62 7.33
C GLN A 420 -12.67 6.85 6.00
N THR A 421 -12.89 5.54 6.06
CA THR A 421 -13.04 4.64 4.89
C THR A 421 -14.46 4.11 4.70
N ASP A 422 -15.43 4.49 5.52
CA ASP A 422 -16.78 3.93 5.43
C ASP A 422 -17.40 4.10 4.03
N HIS A 423 -17.25 5.27 3.44
CA HIS A 423 -17.76 5.57 2.09
C HIS A 423 -17.03 4.78 1.00
N VAL A 424 -15.75 4.50 1.17
CA VAL A 424 -14.96 3.67 0.23
C VAL A 424 -15.41 2.22 0.28
N LEU A 425 -15.56 1.65 1.47
CA LEU A 425 -15.99 0.25 1.64
C LEU A 425 -17.39 0.03 1.08
N LYS A 426 -18.31 0.95 1.36
CA LYS A 426 -19.67 0.91 0.79
C LYS A 426 -19.67 0.90 -0.74
N THR A 427 -18.77 1.66 -1.36
CA THR A 427 -18.65 1.72 -2.82
C THR A 427 -18.41 0.33 -3.45
N VAL A 428 -17.66 -0.51 -2.78
CA VAL A 428 -17.32 -1.87 -3.27
C VAL A 428 -18.20 -2.96 -2.64
N GLY A 429 -19.33 -2.58 -2.07
CA GLY A 429 -20.28 -3.52 -1.47
C GLY A 429 -19.80 -4.18 -0.17
N MET A 430 -18.76 -3.62 0.46
CA MET A 430 -18.26 -4.09 1.75
C MET A 430 -18.95 -3.37 2.91
N GLU A 431 -19.29 -4.11 3.94
CA GLU A 431 -19.79 -3.52 5.18
C GLU A 431 -18.69 -2.73 5.90
N PRO A 432 -19.01 -1.56 6.49
CA PRO A 432 -18.08 -0.80 7.30
C PRO A 432 -17.52 -1.66 8.44
N MET A 433 -16.18 -1.70 8.54
CA MET A 433 -15.51 -2.45 9.60
C MET A 433 -15.78 -1.83 10.97
N ARG A 434 -16.41 -2.58 11.86
CA ARG A 434 -16.67 -2.15 13.24
C ARG A 434 -16.00 -3.03 14.28
N TYR A 435 -15.82 -4.30 13.96
CA TYR A 435 -15.09 -5.25 14.78
C TYR A 435 -14.21 -6.11 13.89
N LEU A 436 -13.01 -6.37 14.38
CA LEU A 436 -12.07 -7.25 13.73
C LEU A 436 -11.88 -8.47 14.62
N THR A 437 -12.43 -9.59 14.21
CA THR A 437 -12.30 -10.89 14.89
C THR A 437 -10.97 -11.57 14.58
N LYS A 438 -10.13 -10.94 13.77
CA LYS A 438 -8.88 -11.53 13.30
C LYS A 438 -7.83 -11.60 14.39
N SER A 439 -7.21 -12.77 14.55
CA SER A 439 -6.09 -12.97 15.45
C SER A 439 -4.91 -12.06 15.08
N LYS A 440 -4.20 -11.56 16.08
CA LYS A 440 -2.91 -10.87 15.91
C LYS A 440 -1.76 -11.84 15.70
N THR A 441 -1.95 -13.10 16.04
CA THR A 441 -0.96 -14.16 15.84
C THR A 441 -1.31 -14.95 14.59
N VAL A 442 -0.29 -15.33 13.82
CA VAL A 442 -0.42 -16.14 12.63
C VAL A 442 0.55 -17.29 12.72
N GLU A 443 0.03 -18.50 12.51
CA GLU A 443 0.87 -19.68 12.36
C GLU A 443 1.81 -19.49 11.16
N GLN A 444 3.10 -19.70 11.39
CA GLN A 444 4.12 -19.58 10.35
C GLN A 444 4.20 -20.85 9.51
N LEU A 445 4.77 -20.71 8.31
CA LEU A 445 4.94 -21.84 7.39
C LEU A 445 5.73 -22.97 8.05
N PRO A 446 5.27 -24.22 7.90
CA PRO A 446 5.99 -25.38 8.42
C PRO A 446 7.34 -25.55 7.72
N LEU A 447 8.28 -26.25 8.38
CA LEU A 447 9.59 -26.58 7.85
C LEU A 447 9.64 -28.06 7.51
N ASN A 448 10.30 -28.41 6.41
CA ASN A 448 10.66 -29.81 6.10
C ASN A 448 11.91 -30.24 6.90
N GLU A 449 12.32 -31.52 6.73
CA GLU A 449 13.49 -32.11 7.40
C GLU A 449 14.81 -31.35 7.12
N ALA A 450 14.91 -30.64 5.99
CA ALA A 450 16.05 -29.81 5.63
C ALA A 450 15.96 -28.38 6.18
N GLY A 451 14.95 -28.05 7.00
CA GLY A 451 14.72 -26.74 7.58
C GLY A 451 14.22 -25.69 6.58
N ARG A 452 13.67 -26.10 5.44
CA ARG A 452 13.09 -25.21 4.43
C ARG A 452 11.60 -25.06 4.63
N GLN A 453 11.09 -23.86 4.39
CA GLN A 453 9.65 -23.58 4.43
C GLN A 453 8.93 -24.35 3.33
N ILE A 454 7.78 -24.93 3.68
CA ILE A 454 6.90 -25.64 2.76
C ILE A 454 5.47 -25.09 2.89
N PRO A 455 4.61 -25.26 1.88
CA PRO A 455 3.20 -24.90 1.98
C PRO A 455 2.51 -25.63 3.14
N PHE A 456 1.47 -25.01 3.69
CA PHE A 456 0.59 -25.74 4.61
C PHE A 456 0.06 -27.00 3.92
N PRO A 457 -0.03 -28.13 4.66
CA PRO A 457 -0.69 -29.29 4.13
C PRO A 457 -2.11 -28.92 3.69
N LYS A 458 -2.50 -29.36 2.49
CA LYS A 458 -3.89 -29.19 2.06
C LYS A 458 -4.74 -30.02 3.03
N GLU A 459 -5.76 -29.41 3.62
CA GLU A 459 -6.78 -30.17 4.34
C GLU A 459 -7.37 -31.19 3.37
N GLU A 460 -7.13 -32.49 3.63
CA GLU A 460 -7.79 -33.55 2.89
C GLU A 460 -9.28 -33.49 3.25
N VAL A 461 -10.09 -32.96 2.36
CA VAL A 461 -11.54 -33.16 2.42
C VAL A 461 -11.76 -34.64 2.17
N LYS A 462 -11.90 -35.43 3.23
CA LYS A 462 -12.30 -36.83 3.11
C LYS A 462 -13.74 -36.86 2.59
N GLU A 463 -13.90 -37.19 1.32
CA GLU A 463 -15.21 -37.60 0.83
C GLU A 463 -15.58 -38.90 1.55
N THR A 464 -16.68 -38.88 2.28
CA THR A 464 -17.23 -40.11 2.84
C THR A 464 -17.78 -40.97 1.70
N GLU A 465 -17.76 -42.31 1.85
CA GLU A 465 -18.29 -43.27 0.87
C GLU A 465 -19.76 -43.00 0.46
N THR A 466 -20.45 -42.08 1.11
CA THR A 466 -21.82 -41.67 0.86
C THR A 466 -21.97 -40.42 0.00
N GLY A 467 -20.86 -39.81 -0.46
CA GLY A 467 -20.89 -38.60 -1.30
C GLY A 467 -21.35 -37.32 -0.56
N LYS A 468 -21.46 -37.34 0.77
CA LYS A 468 -21.73 -36.18 1.61
C LYS A 468 -20.44 -35.52 2.06
N LYS A 469 -20.37 -34.21 2.03
CA LYS A 469 -19.21 -33.45 2.51
C LYS A 469 -19.35 -33.19 4.01
N ASP A 470 -18.53 -33.88 4.81
CA ASP A 470 -18.41 -33.59 6.24
C ASP A 470 -17.29 -32.55 6.43
N PHE A 471 -17.61 -31.47 7.10
CA PHE A 471 -16.64 -30.47 7.53
C PHE A 471 -16.35 -30.68 9.01
N SER A 472 -15.11 -31.02 9.37
CA SER A 472 -14.67 -31.06 10.75
C SER A 472 -13.62 -29.99 11.00
N PHE A 473 -13.81 -29.18 12.02
CA PHE A 473 -12.86 -28.19 12.49
C PHE A 473 -12.52 -28.48 13.96
N SER A 474 -11.23 -28.50 14.27
CA SER A 474 -10.74 -28.66 15.65
C SER A 474 -9.86 -27.47 16.01
N THR A 475 -10.12 -26.84 17.15
CA THR A 475 -9.23 -25.81 17.71
C THR A 475 -8.98 -26.09 19.18
N GLN A 476 -7.75 -25.90 19.63
CA GLN A 476 -7.39 -26.01 21.02
C GLN A 476 -7.56 -24.65 21.71
N LEU A 477 -8.35 -24.64 22.76
CA LEU A 477 -8.49 -23.50 23.67
C LEU A 477 -7.74 -23.84 24.98
N ASP A 478 -7.45 -22.80 25.77
CA ASP A 478 -6.66 -22.96 27.03
C ASP A 478 -7.26 -23.97 28.02
N ASP A 479 -8.56 -24.29 27.88
CA ASP A 479 -9.30 -25.20 28.79
C ASP A 479 -9.76 -26.54 28.13
N GLY A 480 -9.35 -26.85 26.88
CA GLY A 480 -9.73 -28.11 26.23
C GLY A 480 -9.75 -28.07 24.69
N LEU A 481 -10.03 -29.22 24.09
CA LEU A 481 -10.12 -29.38 22.65
C LEU A 481 -11.56 -29.17 22.19
N PHE A 482 -11.75 -28.24 21.24
CA PHE A 482 -13.05 -27.89 20.70
C PHE A 482 -13.22 -28.54 19.32
N HIS A 483 -14.23 -29.40 19.15
CA HIS A 483 -14.53 -30.02 17.88
C HIS A 483 -15.87 -29.49 17.36
N ILE A 484 -15.87 -28.98 16.13
CA ILE A 484 -17.11 -28.68 15.39
C ILE A 484 -17.18 -29.64 14.22
N ARG A 485 -18.27 -30.40 14.14
CA ARG A 485 -18.58 -31.24 12.98
C ARG A 485 -19.86 -30.71 12.33
N ILE A 486 -19.79 -30.45 11.04
CA ILE A 486 -20.93 -29.99 10.23
C ILE A 486 -21.19 -31.06 9.18
N GLU A 487 -22.34 -31.71 9.26
CA GLU A 487 -22.84 -32.62 8.23
C GLU A 487 -23.76 -31.84 7.27
N GLU A 488 -23.54 -32.01 5.98
CA GLU A 488 -24.31 -31.29 4.94
C GLU A 488 -25.82 -31.67 5.07
N GLY A 489 -26.62 -30.68 5.52
CA GLY A 489 -28.07 -30.80 5.68
C GLY A 489 -28.59 -31.20 7.08
N GLN A 490 -27.72 -31.14 8.11
CA GLN A 490 -28.12 -31.39 9.52
C GLN A 490 -27.56 -30.32 10.48
N ASP A 491 -27.99 -30.39 11.74
CA ASP A 491 -27.63 -29.45 12.80
C ASP A 491 -26.12 -29.49 13.14
N ILE A 492 -25.60 -28.35 13.58
CA ILE A 492 -24.20 -28.21 14.00
C ILE A 492 -24.01 -28.96 15.32
N HIS A 493 -23.16 -29.97 15.32
CA HIS A 493 -22.74 -30.66 16.54
C HIS A 493 -21.46 -30.03 17.10
N ILE A 494 -21.51 -29.65 18.37
CA ILE A 494 -20.37 -29.06 19.09
C ILE A 494 -20.01 -29.96 20.24
N GLU A 495 -18.81 -30.53 20.26
CA GLU A 495 -18.29 -31.35 21.36
C GLU A 495 -17.13 -30.66 22.05
N PHE A 496 -17.14 -30.69 23.39
CA PHE A 496 -16.02 -30.34 24.24
C PHE A 496 -15.39 -31.60 24.81
N SER A 497 -14.10 -31.77 24.68
CA SER A 497 -13.34 -32.86 25.33
C SER A 497 -12.11 -32.33 26.08
#